data_8e7c3013936ebddd7ebd523e025f5523
#
_entry.id   8e7c3013936ebddd7ebd523e025f5523
#
_cell.length_a   1.000
_cell.length_b   1.000
_cell.length_c   1.000
_cell.angle_alpha   90.00
_cell.angle_beta   90.00
_cell.angle_gamma   90.00
#
_symmetry.space_group_name_H-M   'P 1'
#
loop_
_entity.id
_entity.type
_entity.pdbx_description
1 polymer ?
#
loop_
_entity_poly.entity_id
_entity_poly.type
_entity_poly.pdbx_seq_one_letter_code
_entity_poly.pdbx_strand_id
1 'polypeptide(L)'
;AKGTEPPENASEDWIPASVLAIETLLEHIQDKMNREIALEFTCIIRARPDEAWSDATLDQLRIYALHHHEPVSNPDETGAAAFVSLHELEFTILNHVQCTALSAAARLLWATPGHLNWVKNLAEDALTDSSPAVLAAILEIAYAIGKHDLNLACSLLVRACAATNVPIVRTHYGRQLIKRVWRREADIEP
;
A
#
# COMPACT_ATOMS: atom_id res chain seq x y z
N ALA A 1 -14.10 1.63 16.76
CA ALA A 1 -12.96 1.86 17.63
C ALA A 1 -12.99 3.30 18.12
N LYS A 2 -13.30 3.53 19.40
CA LYS A 2 -13.18 4.83 20.07
C LYS A 2 -11.89 4.74 20.88
N GLY A 3 -10.81 5.33 20.40
CA GLY A 3 -9.53 5.23 21.13
C GLY A 3 -8.43 6.17 20.68
N THR A 4 -8.69 7.01 19.68
CA THR A 4 -7.69 7.91 19.11
C THR A 4 -7.85 9.37 19.54
N GLU A 5 -8.96 9.72 20.17
CA GLU A 5 -9.12 11.07 20.71
C GLU A 5 -8.35 11.20 22.03
N PRO A 6 -7.53 12.25 22.18
CA PRO A 6 -6.86 12.52 23.44
C PRO A 6 -7.89 12.69 24.56
N PRO A 7 -7.62 12.21 25.79
CA PRO A 7 -8.46 12.49 26.93
C PRO A 7 -8.54 14.02 27.15
N GLU A 8 -9.66 14.52 27.69
CA GLU A 8 -9.92 15.96 27.90
C GLU A 8 -8.79 16.73 28.62
N ASN A 9 -7.90 16.02 29.33
CA ASN A 9 -6.74 16.56 30.04
C ASN A 9 -5.41 16.07 29.48
N ALA A 10 -5.35 15.63 28.19
CA ALA A 10 -4.10 15.21 27.61
C ALA A 10 -3.11 16.37 27.56
N SER A 11 -1.85 16.11 27.89
CA SER A 11 -0.76 17.06 27.65
C SER A 11 -0.56 17.27 26.14
N GLU A 12 0.09 18.37 25.74
CA GLU A 12 0.46 18.61 24.33
C GLU A 12 1.30 17.46 23.73
N ASP A 13 1.98 16.69 24.58
CA ASP A 13 2.82 15.54 24.20
C ASP A 13 2.06 14.19 24.23
N TRP A 14 0.71 14.20 24.24
CA TRP A 14 -0.04 12.96 24.27
C TRP A 14 0.15 12.17 22.97
N ILE A 15 0.65 10.93 23.09
CA ILE A 15 0.85 10.01 21.98
C ILE A 15 -0.16 8.85 22.09
N PRO A 16 -0.90 8.52 21.02
CA PRO A 16 -1.76 7.34 21.02
C PRO A 16 -1.02 6.06 21.41
N ALA A 17 -1.65 5.21 22.22
CA ALA A 17 -1.02 3.98 22.67
C ALA A 17 -0.58 3.04 21.54
N SER A 18 -1.28 3.09 20.40
CA SER A 18 -0.91 2.35 19.18
C SER A 18 0.41 2.85 18.57
N VAL A 19 0.62 4.16 18.54
CA VAL A 19 1.86 4.77 18.04
C VAL A 19 3.02 4.41 18.96
N LEU A 20 2.84 4.62 20.26
CA LEU A 20 3.86 4.29 21.27
C LEU A 20 4.23 2.79 21.23
N ALA A 21 3.25 1.90 21.09
CA ALA A 21 3.49 0.47 21.00
C ALA A 21 4.33 0.10 19.75
N ILE A 22 4.02 0.68 18.59
CA ILE A 22 4.79 0.44 17.35
C ILE A 22 6.21 0.98 17.47
N GLU A 23 6.38 2.18 18.00
CA GLU A 23 7.72 2.79 18.16
C GLU A 23 8.57 1.99 19.14
N THR A 24 8.01 1.59 20.29
CA THR A 24 8.68 0.69 21.24
C THR A 24 9.04 -0.65 20.59
N LEU A 25 8.14 -1.19 19.78
CA LEU A 25 8.37 -2.43 19.06
C LEU A 25 9.58 -2.29 18.11
N LEU A 26 9.63 -1.20 17.32
CA LEU A 26 10.72 -0.93 16.37
C LEU A 26 12.09 -0.80 17.05
N GLU A 27 12.14 -0.25 18.26
CA GLU A 27 13.37 -0.11 19.03
C GLU A 27 13.91 -1.45 19.54
N HIS A 28 13.03 -2.40 19.88
CA HIS A 28 13.40 -3.63 20.60
C HIS A 28 13.43 -4.87 19.71
N ILE A 29 12.87 -4.83 18.49
CA ILE A 29 12.90 -5.97 17.58
C ILE A 29 14.31 -6.18 17.02
N GLN A 30 14.86 -7.38 17.25
CA GLN A 30 16.17 -7.79 16.71
C GLN A 30 16.11 -8.12 15.22
N ASP A 31 15.03 -8.75 14.75
CA ASP A 31 14.83 -9.10 13.35
C ASP A 31 13.60 -8.37 12.78
N LYS A 32 13.82 -7.16 12.31
CA LYS A 32 12.78 -6.33 11.68
C LYS A 32 12.25 -6.91 10.37
N MET A 33 12.98 -7.83 9.75
CA MET A 33 12.57 -8.46 8.49
C MET A 33 11.79 -9.76 8.71
N ASN A 34 11.54 -10.15 9.97
CA ASN A 34 10.66 -11.28 10.25
C ASN A 34 9.27 -11.03 9.66
N ARG A 35 8.79 -12.00 8.87
CA ARG A 35 7.54 -11.88 8.10
C ARG A 35 6.32 -11.58 8.98
N GLU A 36 6.16 -12.30 10.09
CA GLU A 36 5.00 -12.14 10.97
C GLU A 36 4.98 -10.75 11.60
N ILE A 37 6.14 -10.29 12.07
CA ILE A 37 6.31 -8.96 12.64
C ILE A 37 6.00 -7.88 11.59
N ALA A 38 6.57 -8.02 10.39
CA ALA A 38 6.37 -7.07 9.31
C ALA A 38 4.89 -7.01 8.86
N LEU A 39 4.21 -8.15 8.82
CA LEU A 39 2.80 -8.22 8.47
C LEU A 39 1.92 -7.54 9.53
N GLU A 40 2.13 -7.85 10.82
CA GLU A 40 1.40 -7.21 11.92
C GLU A 40 1.63 -5.70 11.96
N PHE A 41 2.88 -5.27 11.81
CA PHE A 41 3.25 -3.85 11.72
C PHE A 41 2.46 -3.12 10.62
N THR A 42 2.49 -3.66 9.40
CA THR A 42 1.79 -3.06 8.27
C THR A 42 0.27 -3.08 8.44
N CYS A 43 -0.28 -4.13 9.07
CA CYS A 43 -1.70 -4.23 9.39
C CYS A 43 -2.14 -3.17 10.42
N ILE A 44 -1.32 -2.89 11.43
CA ILE A 44 -1.63 -1.86 12.44
C ILE A 44 -1.69 -0.48 11.80
N ILE A 45 -0.68 -0.10 10.99
CA ILE A 45 -0.67 1.19 10.29
C ILE A 45 -1.86 1.30 9.33
N ARG A 46 -2.16 0.24 8.58
CA ARG A 46 -3.32 0.19 7.67
C ARG A 46 -4.65 0.38 8.40
N ALA A 47 -4.76 -0.14 9.63
CA ALA A 47 -5.97 -0.03 10.46
C ALA A 47 -6.11 1.32 11.17
N ARG A 48 -5.01 2.07 11.31
CA ARG A 48 -4.91 3.35 12.00
C ARG A 48 -4.25 4.43 11.15
N PRO A 49 -4.78 4.72 9.95
CA PRO A 49 -4.13 5.61 9.00
C PRO A 49 -4.20 7.11 9.40
N ASP A 50 -5.00 7.46 10.37
CA ASP A 50 -5.21 8.80 10.93
C ASP A 50 -4.27 9.15 12.09
N GLU A 51 -3.48 8.18 12.56
CA GLU A 51 -2.50 8.42 13.62
C GLU A 51 -1.28 9.20 13.10
N ALA A 52 -0.66 9.97 14.00
CA ALA A 52 0.57 10.71 13.70
C ALA A 52 1.80 9.78 13.83
N TRP A 53 2.06 9.00 12.78
CA TRP A 53 3.21 8.09 12.73
C TRP A 53 4.52 8.85 12.58
N SER A 54 5.57 8.42 13.30
CA SER A 54 6.90 9.02 13.19
C SER A 54 7.56 8.73 11.83
N ASP A 55 8.54 9.55 11.47
CA ASP A 55 9.34 9.34 10.26
C ASP A 55 10.02 7.97 10.27
N ALA A 56 10.50 7.50 11.43
CA ALA A 56 11.10 6.17 11.58
C ALA A 56 10.11 5.04 11.27
N THR A 57 8.85 5.21 11.67
CA THR A 57 7.77 4.26 11.34
C THR A 57 7.46 4.26 9.84
N LEU A 58 7.40 5.43 9.21
CA LEU A 58 7.18 5.57 7.77
C LEU A 58 8.35 5.02 6.95
N ASP A 59 9.59 5.23 7.40
CA ASP A 59 10.78 4.66 6.78
C ASP A 59 10.78 3.12 6.87
N GLN A 60 10.40 2.56 8.02
CA GLN A 60 10.27 1.11 8.14
C GLN A 60 9.14 0.56 7.25
N LEU A 61 8.02 1.27 7.13
CA LEU A 61 6.94 0.90 6.19
C LEU A 61 7.44 0.89 4.74
N ARG A 62 8.27 1.87 4.36
CA ARG A 62 8.91 1.92 3.05
C ARG A 62 9.84 0.74 2.81
N ILE A 63 10.66 0.38 3.82
CA ILE A 63 11.55 -0.80 3.74
C ILE A 63 10.71 -2.06 3.48
N TYR A 64 9.60 -2.25 4.18
CA TYR A 64 8.72 -3.39 3.97
C TYR A 64 8.08 -3.38 2.57
N ALA A 65 7.68 -2.22 2.08
CA ALA A 65 7.08 -2.09 0.76
C ALA A 65 8.05 -2.38 -0.40
N LEU A 66 9.36 -2.11 -0.22
CA LEU A 66 10.33 -2.20 -1.30
C LEU A 66 11.29 -3.40 -1.19
N HIS A 67 11.57 -3.87 0.01
CA HIS A 67 12.68 -4.80 0.24
C HIS A 67 12.30 -6.09 0.98
N HIS A 68 11.05 -6.26 1.39
CA HIS A 68 10.60 -7.49 2.03
C HIS A 68 10.20 -8.52 0.97
N HIS A 69 11.20 -9.14 0.33
CA HIS A 69 10.96 -10.17 -0.69
C HIS A 69 10.53 -11.48 -0.03
N GLU A 70 9.27 -11.83 -0.19
CA GLU A 70 8.79 -13.16 0.15
C GLU A 70 9.03 -14.09 -1.04
N PRO A 71 9.51 -15.34 -0.83
CA PRO A 71 9.57 -16.29 -1.90
C PRO A 71 8.14 -16.52 -2.41
N VAL A 72 7.88 -16.08 -3.63
CA VAL A 72 6.65 -16.45 -4.33
C VAL A 72 6.73 -17.97 -4.44
N SER A 73 5.74 -18.69 -3.87
CA SER A 73 5.63 -20.12 -4.03
C SER A 73 5.62 -20.38 -5.55
N ASN A 74 6.72 -20.93 -6.06
CA ASN A 74 6.93 -21.09 -7.48
C ASN A 74 5.75 -21.88 -8.08
N PRO A 75 5.01 -21.32 -9.03
CA PRO A 75 4.25 -22.15 -9.93
C PRO A 75 5.27 -22.88 -10.80
N ASP A 76 5.27 -24.18 -10.70
CA ASP A 76 5.97 -25.17 -11.53
C ASP A 76 7.06 -24.67 -12.48
N GLU A 77 8.23 -25.31 -12.42
CA GLU A 77 9.38 -25.16 -13.31
C GLU A 77 9.08 -25.38 -14.82
N THR A 78 7.82 -25.43 -15.20
CA THR A 78 7.37 -25.69 -16.58
C THR A 78 7.32 -24.46 -17.49
N GLY A 79 7.83 -23.31 -17.04
CA GLY A 79 8.06 -22.15 -17.94
C GLY A 79 6.82 -21.50 -18.58
N ALA A 80 5.64 -22.05 -18.37
CA ALA A 80 4.39 -21.38 -18.69
C ALA A 80 4.03 -20.48 -17.52
N ALA A 81 3.96 -19.17 -17.73
CA ALA A 81 3.42 -18.24 -16.77
C ALA A 81 2.08 -18.81 -16.27
N ALA A 82 2.09 -19.43 -15.09
CA ALA A 82 0.89 -19.99 -14.51
C ALA A 82 -0.12 -18.86 -14.44
N PHE A 83 -1.29 -19.07 -15.03
CA PHE A 83 -2.38 -18.13 -15.03
C PHE A 83 -2.85 -18.02 -13.59
N VAL A 84 -2.26 -17.08 -12.84
CA VAL A 84 -2.67 -16.78 -11.46
C VAL A 84 -4.12 -16.37 -11.56
N SER A 85 -5.03 -17.12 -10.95
CA SER A 85 -6.43 -16.73 -10.93
C SER A 85 -6.55 -15.37 -10.23
N LEU A 86 -7.55 -14.57 -10.59
CA LEU A 86 -7.78 -13.28 -9.93
C LEU A 86 -7.93 -13.46 -8.41
N HIS A 87 -8.53 -14.56 -7.98
CA HIS A 87 -8.71 -14.89 -6.57
C HIS A 87 -7.37 -15.15 -5.85
N GLU A 88 -6.46 -15.91 -6.47
CA GLU A 88 -5.12 -16.14 -5.92
C GLU A 88 -4.32 -14.86 -5.86
N LEU A 89 -4.43 -13.99 -6.88
CA LEU A 89 -3.80 -12.68 -6.88
C LEU A 89 -4.33 -11.81 -5.72
N GLU A 90 -5.65 -11.71 -5.53
CA GLU A 90 -6.26 -10.95 -4.45
C GLU A 90 -5.91 -11.53 -3.08
N PHE A 91 -5.84 -12.87 -2.95
CA PHE A 91 -5.38 -13.52 -1.72
C PHE A 91 -3.91 -13.21 -1.42
N THR A 92 -3.04 -13.25 -2.44
CA THR A 92 -1.62 -12.91 -2.30
C THR A 92 -1.45 -11.45 -1.86
N ILE A 93 -2.18 -10.51 -2.47
CA ILE A 93 -2.14 -9.09 -2.08
C ILE A 93 -2.45 -8.90 -0.59
N LEU A 94 -3.38 -9.66 -0.03
CA LEU A 94 -3.79 -9.53 1.36
C LEU A 94 -2.78 -10.12 2.36
N ASN A 95 -1.96 -11.08 1.94
CA ASN A 95 -1.08 -11.86 2.80
C ASN A 95 0.42 -11.62 2.55
N HIS A 96 0.76 -10.78 1.58
CA HIS A 96 2.13 -10.45 1.24
C HIS A 96 2.55 -9.14 1.90
N VAL A 97 3.69 -9.12 2.61
CA VAL A 97 4.14 -7.95 3.39
C VAL A 97 4.28 -6.70 2.52
N GLN A 98 4.94 -6.79 1.36
CA GLN A 98 5.07 -5.66 0.44
C GLN A 98 3.71 -5.08 0.03
N CYS A 99 2.78 -5.95 -0.35
CA CYS A 99 1.44 -5.52 -0.76
C CYS A 99 0.66 -4.87 0.39
N THR A 100 0.78 -5.43 1.60
CA THR A 100 0.12 -4.89 2.80
C THR A 100 0.72 -3.54 3.18
N ALA A 101 2.04 -3.37 3.02
CA ALA A 101 2.73 -2.09 3.25
C ALA A 101 2.30 -1.02 2.23
N LEU A 102 2.18 -1.38 0.94
CA LEU A 102 1.66 -0.48 -0.09
C LEU A 102 0.19 -0.09 0.18
N SER A 103 -0.63 -1.05 0.62
CA SER A 103 -2.01 -0.78 1.04
C SER A 103 -2.07 0.16 2.25
N ALA A 104 -1.18 -0.01 3.25
CA ALA A 104 -1.06 0.90 4.38
C ALA A 104 -0.71 2.32 3.92
N ALA A 105 0.26 2.48 3.00
CA ALA A 105 0.63 3.76 2.42
C ALA A 105 -0.55 4.44 1.67
N ALA A 106 -1.34 3.68 0.93
CA ALA A 106 -2.55 4.19 0.29
C ALA A 106 -3.56 4.71 1.33
N ARG A 107 -3.75 3.99 2.44
CA ARG A 107 -4.64 4.40 3.52
C ARG A 107 -4.16 5.64 4.24
N LEU A 108 -2.85 5.77 4.50
CA LEU A 108 -2.25 6.99 5.05
C LEU A 108 -2.57 8.21 4.18
N LEU A 109 -2.43 8.09 2.84
CA LEU A 109 -2.77 9.17 1.92
C LEU A 109 -4.28 9.51 1.95
N TRP A 110 -5.15 8.49 2.11
CA TRP A 110 -6.58 8.72 2.24
C TRP A 110 -6.94 9.52 3.48
N ALA A 111 -6.30 9.24 4.61
CA ALA A 111 -6.52 9.91 5.89
C ALA A 111 -5.85 11.28 5.92
N THR A 112 -4.61 11.39 5.43
CA THR A 112 -3.78 12.59 5.54
C THR A 112 -3.17 12.97 4.18
N PRO A 113 -3.72 13.97 3.48
CA PRO A 113 -3.19 14.44 2.17
C PRO A 113 -1.73 14.87 2.19
N GLY A 114 -1.18 15.24 3.36
CA GLY A 114 0.22 15.62 3.53
C GLY A 114 1.22 14.53 3.12
N HIS A 115 0.81 13.26 3.12
CA HIS A 115 1.66 12.14 2.68
C HIS A 115 1.78 11.99 1.15
N LEU A 116 1.14 12.87 0.35
CA LEU A 116 1.09 12.72 -1.10
C LEU A 116 2.47 12.54 -1.75
N ASN A 117 3.44 13.39 -1.41
CA ASN A 117 4.77 13.32 -2.02
C ASN A 117 5.52 12.04 -1.61
N TRP A 118 5.41 11.63 -0.35
CA TRP A 118 6.00 10.40 0.15
C TRP A 118 5.41 9.17 -0.56
N VAL A 119 4.08 9.11 -0.69
CA VAL A 119 3.37 8.01 -1.36
C VAL A 119 3.66 7.96 -2.87
N LYS A 120 3.78 9.13 -3.54
CA LYS A 120 4.21 9.21 -4.95
C LYS A 120 5.58 8.56 -5.16
N ASN A 121 6.56 8.95 -4.35
CA ASN A 121 7.92 8.40 -4.43
C ASN A 121 7.92 6.89 -4.17
N LEU A 122 7.18 6.43 -3.16
CA LEU A 122 7.04 5.02 -2.86
C LEU A 122 6.45 4.23 -4.03
N ALA A 123 5.40 4.75 -4.68
CA ALA A 123 4.78 4.10 -5.83
C ALA A 123 5.73 4.02 -7.04
N GLU A 124 6.52 5.06 -7.29
CA GLU A 124 7.53 5.08 -8.36
C GLU A 124 8.63 4.05 -8.12
N ASP A 125 9.12 3.96 -6.89
CA ASP A 125 10.14 2.98 -6.51
C ASP A 125 9.59 1.54 -6.61
N ALA A 126 8.36 1.31 -6.15
CA ALA A 126 7.72 -0.01 -6.18
C ALA A 126 7.39 -0.51 -7.60
N LEU A 127 7.25 0.38 -8.59
CA LEU A 127 7.05 0.00 -10.00
C LEU A 127 8.24 -0.74 -10.62
N THR A 128 9.40 -0.74 -9.97
CA THR A 128 10.55 -1.53 -10.41
C THR A 128 10.40 -3.02 -10.11
N ASP A 129 9.45 -3.38 -9.25
CA ASP A 129 9.11 -4.78 -8.94
C ASP A 129 8.37 -5.42 -10.12
N SER A 130 8.66 -6.69 -10.40
CA SER A 130 8.01 -7.46 -11.47
C SER A 130 6.88 -8.36 -10.97
N SER A 131 6.66 -8.42 -9.64
CA SER A 131 5.61 -9.25 -9.05
C SER A 131 4.22 -8.72 -9.42
N PRO A 132 3.34 -9.54 -10.04
CA PRO A 132 1.98 -9.11 -10.35
C PRO A 132 1.18 -8.68 -9.12
N ALA A 133 1.46 -9.25 -7.94
CA ALA A 133 0.80 -8.88 -6.70
C ALA A 133 1.21 -7.47 -6.23
N VAL A 134 2.50 -7.15 -6.29
CA VAL A 134 3.02 -5.80 -5.97
C VAL A 134 2.48 -4.79 -6.96
N LEU A 135 2.53 -5.09 -8.27
CA LEU A 135 1.98 -4.21 -9.31
C LEU A 135 0.48 -3.97 -9.12
N ALA A 136 -0.28 -4.99 -8.70
CA ALA A 136 -1.70 -4.84 -8.38
C ALA A 136 -1.93 -4.00 -7.11
N ALA A 137 -1.07 -4.11 -6.08
CA ALA A 137 -1.13 -3.27 -4.89
C ALA A 137 -0.82 -1.79 -5.20
N ILE A 138 0.04 -1.51 -6.19
CA ILE A 138 0.29 -0.14 -6.69
C ILE A 138 -1.00 0.49 -7.23
N LEU A 139 -1.96 -0.28 -7.76
CA LEU A 139 -3.23 0.27 -8.22
C LEU A 139 -4.09 0.81 -7.06
N GLU A 140 -3.95 0.31 -5.83
CA GLU A 140 -4.56 0.92 -4.64
C GLU A 140 -3.96 2.30 -4.36
N ILE A 141 -2.62 2.41 -4.41
CA ILE A 141 -1.92 3.70 -4.28
C ILE A 141 -2.34 4.65 -5.41
N ALA A 142 -2.36 4.20 -6.66
CA ALA A 142 -2.78 5.01 -7.79
C ALA A 142 -4.24 5.51 -7.62
N TYR A 143 -5.12 4.67 -7.08
CA TYR A 143 -6.49 5.07 -6.77
C TYR A 143 -6.55 6.15 -5.68
N ALA A 144 -5.69 6.06 -4.64
CA ALA A 144 -5.58 7.10 -3.61
C ALA A 144 -5.01 8.40 -4.19
N ILE A 145 -3.91 8.35 -4.94
CA ILE A 145 -3.30 9.50 -5.64
C ILE A 145 -4.30 10.17 -6.57
N GLY A 146 -5.17 9.42 -7.24
CA GLY A 146 -6.15 9.94 -8.18
C GLY A 146 -7.15 10.94 -7.61
N LYS A 147 -7.23 11.10 -6.28
CA LYS A 147 -7.98 12.20 -5.64
C LYS A 147 -7.27 13.54 -5.79
N HIS A 148 -5.94 13.54 -5.90
CA HIS A 148 -5.09 14.72 -5.89
C HIS A 148 -4.47 14.98 -7.28
N ASP A 149 -4.11 13.90 -7.99
CA ASP A 149 -3.42 13.93 -9.27
C ASP A 149 -3.87 12.75 -10.14
N LEU A 150 -4.92 12.95 -10.94
CA LEU A 150 -5.46 11.90 -11.79
C LEU A 150 -4.50 11.51 -12.93
N ASN A 151 -3.72 12.47 -13.44
CA ASN A 151 -2.79 12.19 -14.53
C ASN A 151 -1.68 11.24 -14.08
N LEU A 152 -1.12 11.48 -12.87
CA LEU A 152 -0.16 10.57 -12.28
C LEU A 152 -0.79 9.20 -12.00
N ALA A 153 -2.00 9.15 -11.46
CA ALA A 153 -2.70 7.90 -11.20
C ALA A 153 -2.90 7.07 -12.49
N CYS A 154 -3.27 7.72 -13.60
CA CYS A 154 -3.36 7.08 -14.92
C CYS A 154 -2.00 6.57 -15.41
N SER A 155 -0.94 7.37 -15.24
CA SER A 155 0.42 6.95 -15.61
C SER A 155 0.85 5.71 -14.83
N LEU A 156 0.62 5.67 -13.50
CA LEU A 156 0.90 4.50 -12.66
C LEU A 156 0.10 3.26 -13.11
N LEU A 157 -1.19 3.43 -13.40
CA LEU A 157 -2.04 2.36 -13.93
C LEU A 157 -1.47 1.75 -15.22
N VAL A 158 -1.15 2.61 -16.20
CA VAL A 158 -0.65 2.16 -17.51
C VAL A 158 0.69 1.43 -17.35
N ARG A 159 1.61 2.00 -16.56
CA ARG A 159 2.94 1.43 -16.33
C ARG A 159 2.86 0.10 -15.57
N ALA A 160 2.06 0.01 -14.53
CA ALA A 160 1.85 -1.23 -13.79
C ALA A 160 1.24 -2.33 -14.69
N CYS A 161 0.25 -1.99 -15.51
CA CYS A 161 -0.34 -2.95 -16.45
C CYS A 161 0.62 -3.36 -17.58
N ALA A 162 1.53 -2.48 -18.00
CA ALA A 162 2.52 -2.80 -19.02
C ALA A 162 3.66 -3.69 -18.49
N ALA A 163 3.92 -3.67 -17.19
CA ALA A 163 4.98 -4.45 -16.55
C ALA A 163 4.61 -5.93 -16.32
N THR A 164 3.37 -6.33 -16.55
CA THR A 164 2.93 -7.72 -16.33
C THR A 164 1.92 -8.18 -17.38
N ASN A 165 1.93 -9.48 -17.69
CA ASN A 165 0.91 -10.13 -18.53
C ASN A 165 -0.34 -10.52 -17.73
N VAL A 166 -0.33 -10.42 -16.40
CA VAL A 166 -1.48 -10.69 -15.56
C VAL A 166 -2.47 -9.52 -15.64
N PRO A 167 -3.77 -9.77 -15.80
CA PRO A 167 -4.76 -8.70 -15.95
C PRO A 167 -5.08 -8.00 -14.61
N ILE A 168 -4.07 -7.38 -13.99
CA ILE A 168 -4.18 -6.70 -12.69
C ILE A 168 -5.24 -5.60 -12.67
N VAL A 169 -5.59 -5.04 -13.83
CA VAL A 169 -6.68 -4.09 -14.02
C VAL A 169 -8.04 -4.63 -13.56
N ARG A 170 -8.21 -5.96 -13.52
CA ARG A 170 -9.43 -6.62 -13.05
C ARG A 170 -9.56 -6.69 -11.53
N THR A 171 -8.51 -6.35 -10.78
CA THR A 171 -8.57 -6.21 -9.32
C THR A 171 -9.54 -5.11 -8.91
N HIS A 172 -9.93 -5.10 -7.64
CA HIS A 172 -10.88 -4.10 -7.13
C HIS A 172 -10.44 -2.67 -7.47
N TYR A 173 -9.21 -2.30 -7.12
CA TYR A 173 -8.72 -0.93 -7.32
C TYR A 173 -8.45 -0.57 -8.78
N GLY A 174 -7.99 -1.53 -9.60
CA GLY A 174 -7.88 -1.33 -11.04
C GLY A 174 -9.23 -0.94 -11.67
N ARG A 175 -10.29 -1.68 -11.34
CA ARG A 175 -11.64 -1.36 -11.81
C ARG A 175 -12.16 -0.01 -11.30
N GLN A 176 -11.88 0.34 -10.04
CA GLN A 176 -12.31 1.62 -9.48
C GLN A 176 -11.59 2.79 -10.12
N LEU A 177 -10.30 2.65 -10.41
CA LEU A 177 -9.50 3.68 -11.07
C LEU A 177 -10.01 3.93 -12.51
N ILE A 178 -10.25 2.87 -13.29
CA ILE A 178 -10.86 3.00 -14.64
C ILE A 178 -12.20 3.71 -14.58
N LYS A 179 -13.08 3.33 -13.64
CA LYS A 179 -14.38 4.00 -13.49
C LYS A 179 -14.24 5.49 -13.16
N ARG A 180 -13.21 5.87 -12.39
CA ARG A 180 -12.96 7.28 -12.06
C ARG A 180 -12.49 8.07 -13.27
N VAL A 181 -11.58 7.50 -14.06
CA VAL A 181 -11.08 8.11 -15.31
C VAL A 181 -12.25 8.31 -16.27
N TRP A 182 -13.04 7.27 -16.50
CA TRP A 182 -14.20 7.31 -17.39
C TRP A 182 -15.21 8.37 -17.01
N ARG A 183 -15.54 8.50 -15.72
CA ARG A 183 -16.51 9.53 -15.26
C ARG A 183 -16.02 10.94 -15.51
N ARG A 184 -14.72 11.21 -15.33
CA ARG A 184 -14.17 12.55 -15.58
C ARG A 184 -14.19 12.92 -17.07
N GLU A 185 -13.99 11.96 -17.96
CA GLU A 185 -14.12 12.21 -19.40
C GLU A 185 -15.58 12.51 -19.79
N ALA A 186 -16.53 11.81 -19.19
CA ALA A 186 -17.96 12.04 -19.41
C ALA A 186 -18.45 13.42 -18.90
N ASP A 187 -17.80 13.97 -17.86
CA ASP A 187 -18.10 15.31 -17.31
C ASP A 187 -17.46 16.45 -18.13
N ILE A 188 -16.61 16.14 -19.12
CA ILE A 188 -15.90 17.13 -19.96
C ILE A 188 -16.58 17.32 -21.33
N GLU A 189 -17.52 16.46 -21.71
CA GLU A 189 -18.32 16.67 -22.95
C GLU A 189 -19.31 17.81 -22.73
N PRO A 190 -19.29 18.84 -23.62
CA PRO A 190 -20.13 20.03 -23.54
C PRO A 190 -21.59 19.76 -23.83
#